data_2958571bb737e5d355b3c3576ce8f0e1
#
_entry.id   2958571bb737e5d355b3c3576ce8f0e1
#
_cell.length_a   1.000
_cell.length_b   1.000
_cell.length_c   1.000
_cell.angle_alpha   90.00
_cell.angle_beta   90.00
_cell.angle_gamma   90.00
#
_symmetry.space_group_name_H-M   'P 1'
#
loop_
_entity.id
_entity.type
_entity.pdbx_description
1 polymer ?
#
loop_
_entity_poly.entity_id
_entity_poly.type
_entity_poly.pdbx_seq_one_letter_code
_entity_poly.pdbx_strand_id
1 'polypeptide(L)'
;MSNSNKIKGISRRDFLKGTAAGALGVAAAGLLGGCASTTEKQECPPCEPTSSASSAGWPAVEALEPKVPMEGVVAFVKEPIADSEIVKTENVDVVVCGMGPAGFAASIASAQQGLKTVVLEKGQVGTYRSATIGGLTDRIHKKYGVEFDAKQWLDDAMVNSMFYGNQAIYQRWIDTQEEAINWFLDLFGLPDEDFKLTFAAGDFPDFYEPYDTTSLSRSWNTSINIPLAPAEIVELLTSKVKEAGAEVLMETPACQLIKEDGKVVGVIAKTAEGYVKYLCAKGVVLATGGYEFNPTKLKECCRPRDLALNHWMNGTASNTGDGHEMGKAIGAIEDEYPHPLMLDPAQLMPYLRVNKLGKRFTPEYEPYNHLALAMQNQPGAINWYITDGDAAGAIDKMWTPSSSCYGPKEVWVGAATSENALKAD
;
A
#
# COMPACT_ATOMS: atom_id res chain seq x y z
N MET A 1 48.78 9.41 35.15
CA MET A 1 49.46 8.73 34.02
C MET A 1 48.37 7.92 33.29
N SER A 2 47.84 8.46 32.23
CA SER A 2 46.72 7.89 31.47
C SER A 2 47.29 7.32 30.17
N ASN A 3 47.21 5.99 30.00
CA ASN A 3 47.60 5.32 28.78
C ASN A 3 46.42 5.30 27.84
N SER A 4 46.40 6.18 26.86
CA SER A 4 45.43 6.13 25.74
C SER A 4 45.98 5.23 24.63
N ASN A 5 45.47 4.01 24.54
CA ASN A 5 45.68 3.12 23.39
C ASN A 5 44.95 3.70 22.18
N LYS A 6 45.65 4.33 21.25
CA LYS A 6 45.17 4.69 19.93
C LYS A 6 45.00 3.41 19.09
N ILE A 7 43.76 3.04 18.79
CA ILE A 7 43.45 2.03 17.81
C ILE A 7 43.82 2.59 16.42
N LYS A 8 44.84 2.00 15.77
CA LYS A 8 45.19 2.33 14.38
C LYS A 8 44.12 1.81 13.46
N GLY A 9 43.43 2.69 12.74
CA GLY A 9 42.48 2.34 11.72
C GLY A 9 43.12 1.55 10.57
N ILE A 10 42.46 0.46 10.17
CA ILE A 10 42.88 -0.39 9.02
C ILE A 10 42.57 0.38 7.74
N SER A 11 43.55 0.52 6.82
CA SER A 11 43.30 1.18 5.55
C SER A 11 42.45 0.34 4.63
N ARG A 12 41.65 0.96 3.71
CA ARG A 12 40.85 0.24 2.70
C ARG A 12 41.67 -0.73 1.87
N ARG A 13 42.95 -0.44 1.66
CA ARG A 13 43.86 -1.29 0.87
C ARG A 13 44.29 -2.55 1.65
N ASP A 14 44.42 -2.44 2.97
CA ASP A 14 44.76 -3.56 3.85
C ASP A 14 43.58 -4.48 4.09
N PHE A 15 42.38 -3.90 4.13
CA PHE A 15 41.13 -4.65 4.18
C PHE A 15 40.92 -5.53 2.92
N LEU A 16 41.13 -4.94 1.74
CA LEU A 16 41.01 -5.70 0.47
C LEU A 16 42.08 -6.77 0.28
N LYS A 17 43.26 -6.60 0.85
CA LYS A 17 44.31 -7.64 0.84
C LYS A 17 43.99 -8.77 1.81
N GLY A 18 43.36 -8.47 2.94
CA GLY A 18 42.91 -9.47 3.92
C GLY A 18 41.78 -10.35 3.41
N THR A 19 40.82 -9.80 2.66
CA THR A 19 39.72 -10.56 2.07
C THR A 19 40.15 -11.48 0.94
N ALA A 20 41.16 -11.12 0.13
CA ALA A 20 41.69 -11.98 -0.92
C ALA A 20 42.48 -13.19 -0.36
N ALA A 21 43.14 -13.02 0.78
CA ALA A 21 43.85 -14.12 1.45
C ALA A 21 42.89 -15.04 2.24
N GLY A 22 41.80 -14.51 2.77
CA GLY A 22 40.77 -15.29 3.47
C GLY A 22 39.95 -16.21 2.56
N ALA A 23 39.67 -15.78 1.32
CA ALA A 23 38.87 -16.56 0.37
C ALA A 23 39.62 -17.79 -0.17
N LEU A 24 40.96 -17.76 -0.22
CA LEU A 24 41.77 -18.90 -0.63
C LEU A 24 42.05 -19.89 0.52
N GLY A 25 41.97 -19.44 1.78
CA GLY A 25 42.19 -20.28 2.96
C GLY A 25 41.01 -21.20 3.28
N VAL A 26 39.79 -20.77 3.01
CA VAL A 26 38.56 -21.55 3.30
C VAL A 26 38.34 -22.68 2.28
N ALA A 27 38.79 -22.50 1.06
CA ALA A 27 38.71 -23.56 0.02
C ALA A 27 39.71 -24.73 0.23
N ALA A 28 40.81 -24.49 0.96
CA ALA A 28 41.83 -25.52 1.20
C ALA A 28 41.64 -26.27 2.54
N ALA A 29 40.92 -25.71 3.50
CA ALA A 29 40.68 -26.34 4.80
C ALA A 29 39.49 -27.31 4.82
N GLY A 30 38.64 -27.30 3.79
CA GLY A 30 37.49 -28.19 3.66
C GLY A 30 37.79 -29.61 3.18
N LEU A 31 39.04 -29.91 2.79
CA LEU A 31 39.39 -31.19 2.21
C LEU A 31 40.29 -32.13 3.08
N LEU A 32 40.67 -31.71 4.29
CA LEU A 32 41.60 -32.48 5.13
C LEU A 32 41.20 -32.66 6.61
N GLY A 33 39.92 -32.55 6.94
CA GLY A 33 39.44 -32.71 8.32
C GLY A 33 38.47 -33.88 8.50
N GLY A 34 38.82 -35.06 8.05
CA GLY A 34 38.13 -36.30 8.37
C GLY A 34 38.67 -36.91 9.66
N CYS A 35 38.09 -36.60 10.81
CA CYS A 35 38.32 -37.35 12.03
C CYS A 35 37.60 -38.68 11.97
N ALA A 36 38.36 -39.77 12.01
CA ALA A 36 37.88 -41.12 12.23
C ALA A 36 37.19 -41.23 13.59
N SER A 37 35.91 -41.49 13.63
CA SER A 37 35.22 -42.13 14.72
C SER A 37 34.44 -43.30 14.14
N THR A 38 34.86 -44.51 14.57
CA THR A 38 34.19 -45.77 14.30
C THR A 38 32.84 -45.79 14.96
N THR A 39 31.80 -45.58 14.17
CA THR A 39 30.46 -46.05 14.46
C THR A 39 29.82 -46.49 13.13
N GLU A 40 29.18 -47.63 13.20
CA GLU A 40 28.60 -48.37 12.07
C GLU A 40 27.88 -47.42 11.08
N LYS A 41 28.26 -47.57 9.81
CA LYS A 41 27.54 -46.97 8.68
C LYS A 41 26.14 -47.57 8.65
N GLN A 42 25.20 -46.87 9.20
CA GLN A 42 23.82 -47.03 8.85
C GLN A 42 23.69 -46.47 7.43
N GLU A 43 23.67 -47.32 6.44
CA GLU A 43 23.39 -46.92 5.05
C GLU A 43 22.00 -46.32 5.03
N CYS A 44 21.91 -45.02 4.76
CA CYS A 44 20.66 -44.44 4.36
C CYS A 44 20.15 -45.23 3.14
N PRO A 45 18.93 -45.76 3.17
CA PRO A 45 18.36 -46.33 1.97
C PRO A 45 18.43 -45.28 0.86
N PRO A 46 18.73 -45.68 -0.38
CA PRO A 46 18.76 -44.73 -1.47
C PRO A 46 17.43 -43.99 -1.47
N CYS A 47 17.46 -42.66 -1.36
CA CYS A 47 16.32 -41.86 -1.70
C CYS A 47 15.99 -42.16 -3.15
N GLU A 48 15.05 -43.07 -3.38
CA GLU A 48 14.46 -43.18 -4.70
C GLU A 48 13.99 -41.76 -5.04
N PRO A 49 14.34 -41.20 -6.18
CA PRO A 49 13.72 -39.97 -6.63
C PRO A 49 12.24 -40.32 -6.72
N THR A 50 11.46 -39.86 -5.72
CA THR A 50 10.00 -39.91 -5.80
C THR A 50 9.67 -39.27 -7.13
N SER A 51 9.31 -40.13 -8.06
CA SER A 51 8.88 -39.79 -9.39
C SER A 51 7.99 -38.58 -9.29
N SER A 52 8.42 -37.53 -9.97
CA SER A 52 7.57 -36.41 -10.37
C SER A 52 6.59 -35.99 -9.27
N ALA A 53 7.06 -35.24 -8.27
CA ALA A 53 6.26 -34.09 -7.88
C ALA A 53 6.01 -33.37 -9.20
N SER A 54 4.91 -33.74 -9.85
CA SER A 54 4.38 -32.94 -10.93
C SER A 54 4.46 -31.52 -10.41
N SER A 55 5.05 -30.64 -11.15
CA SER A 55 4.91 -29.20 -11.07
C SER A 55 3.42 -28.86 -11.25
N ALA A 56 2.56 -29.48 -10.46
CA ALA A 56 1.13 -29.18 -10.31
C ALA A 56 1.03 -27.87 -9.54
N GLY A 57 1.49 -27.06 -10.19
CA GLY A 57 1.44 -26.17 -10.36
C GLY A 57 0.87 -24.75 -10.25
N TRP A 58 1.69 -23.88 -10.48
CA TRP A 58 1.31 -22.52 -10.85
C TRP A 58 0.75 -22.59 -12.28
N PRO A 59 -0.42 -21.96 -12.57
CA PRO A 59 -0.84 -21.80 -13.95
C PRO A 59 0.29 -21.15 -14.72
N ALA A 60 0.47 -21.55 -15.98
CA ALA A 60 1.47 -20.93 -16.83
C ALA A 60 1.30 -19.42 -16.76
N VAL A 61 2.38 -18.70 -16.49
CA VAL A 61 2.36 -17.23 -16.27
C VAL A 61 1.65 -16.49 -17.40
N GLU A 62 1.73 -17.03 -18.61
CA GLU A 62 1.11 -16.48 -19.82
C GLU A 62 -0.43 -16.58 -19.87
N ALA A 63 -1.03 -17.36 -18.96
CA ALA A 63 -2.48 -17.59 -18.93
C ALA A 63 -3.19 -16.85 -17.80
N LEU A 64 -2.48 -16.03 -17.01
CA LEU A 64 -3.07 -15.31 -15.91
C LEU A 64 -3.69 -14.00 -16.40
N GLU A 65 -5.00 -13.93 -16.29
CA GLU A 65 -5.79 -12.72 -16.57
C GLU A 65 -6.18 -12.04 -15.25
N PRO A 66 -6.08 -10.69 -15.17
CA PRO A 66 -6.55 -9.96 -14.00
C PRO A 66 -8.05 -10.18 -13.77
N LYS A 67 -8.40 -10.54 -12.54
CA LYS A 67 -9.80 -10.69 -12.13
C LYS A 67 -10.31 -9.38 -11.58
N VAL A 68 -10.74 -8.49 -12.45
CA VAL A 68 -11.38 -7.23 -12.03
C VAL A 68 -12.92 -7.40 -12.02
N PRO A 69 -13.63 -6.82 -11.05
CA PRO A 69 -15.08 -6.94 -10.95
C PRO A 69 -15.79 -6.27 -12.13
N MET A 70 -15.21 -5.23 -12.68
CA MET A 70 -15.64 -4.52 -13.89
C MET A 70 -14.44 -3.77 -14.47
N GLU A 71 -14.43 -3.61 -15.78
CA GLU A 71 -13.43 -2.77 -16.45
C GLU A 71 -13.84 -1.30 -16.35
N GLY A 72 -12.92 -0.45 -15.92
CA GLY A 72 -13.12 0.98 -15.87
C GLY A 72 -12.95 1.64 -17.24
N VAL A 73 -13.58 2.79 -17.43
CA VAL A 73 -13.43 3.59 -18.65
C VAL A 73 -12.11 4.38 -18.58
N VAL A 74 -11.15 4.05 -19.44
CA VAL A 74 -9.90 4.78 -19.59
C VAL A 74 -10.19 6.13 -20.28
N ALA A 75 -9.74 7.21 -19.66
CA ALA A 75 -9.91 8.57 -20.18
C ALA A 75 -8.68 9.09 -20.93
N PHE A 76 -7.50 8.53 -20.64
CA PHE A 76 -6.27 8.90 -21.30
C PHE A 76 -6.36 8.70 -22.83
N VAL A 77 -5.99 9.73 -23.59
CA VAL A 77 -5.92 9.70 -25.04
C VAL A 77 -4.45 9.74 -25.45
N LYS A 78 -3.97 8.67 -26.09
CA LYS A 78 -2.56 8.53 -26.45
C LYS A 78 -2.15 9.46 -27.59
N GLU A 79 -2.96 9.51 -28.64
CA GLU A 79 -2.68 10.34 -29.80
C GLU A 79 -2.95 11.81 -29.47
N PRO A 80 -2.14 12.76 -29.98
CA PRO A 80 -2.35 14.18 -29.73
C PRO A 80 -3.75 14.64 -30.16
N ILE A 81 -4.49 15.25 -29.25
CA ILE A 81 -5.80 15.84 -29.54
C ILE A 81 -5.58 17.07 -30.41
N ALA A 82 -6.20 17.09 -31.60
CA ALA A 82 -6.01 18.19 -32.57
C ALA A 82 -6.65 19.48 -32.07
N ASP A 83 -6.04 20.62 -32.37
CA ASP A 83 -6.60 21.94 -32.01
C ASP A 83 -8.02 22.17 -32.56
N SER A 84 -8.37 21.54 -33.69
CA SER A 84 -9.72 21.58 -34.25
C SER A 84 -10.78 20.89 -33.42
N GLU A 85 -10.38 20.02 -32.47
CA GLU A 85 -11.26 19.31 -31.53
C GLU A 85 -11.42 20.07 -30.20
N ILE A 86 -10.62 21.14 -30.01
CA ILE A 86 -10.67 22.02 -28.82
C ILE A 86 -11.80 23.02 -29.01
N VAL A 87 -12.87 22.85 -28.22
CA VAL A 87 -14.01 23.77 -28.28
C VAL A 87 -13.84 25.01 -27.42
N LYS A 88 -12.94 24.96 -26.41
CA LYS A 88 -12.69 26.08 -25.49
C LYS A 88 -11.28 26.00 -24.91
N THR A 89 -10.69 27.18 -24.67
CA THR A 89 -9.45 27.31 -23.89
C THR A 89 -9.71 28.21 -22.69
N GLU A 90 -9.31 27.75 -21.50
CA GLU A 90 -9.42 28.49 -20.25
C GLU A 90 -8.05 28.71 -19.61
N ASN A 91 -7.88 29.88 -18.97
CA ASN A 91 -6.69 30.22 -18.22
C ASN A 91 -7.03 30.15 -16.71
N VAL A 92 -6.23 29.39 -15.98
CA VAL A 92 -6.38 29.16 -14.54
C VAL A 92 -5.00 29.20 -13.89
N ASP A 93 -4.95 29.16 -12.55
CA ASP A 93 -3.67 29.03 -11.86
C ASP A 93 -3.31 27.56 -11.67
N VAL A 94 -4.25 26.75 -11.20
CA VAL A 94 -4.06 25.33 -10.88
C VAL A 94 -5.21 24.50 -11.42
N VAL A 95 -4.89 23.35 -12.02
CA VAL A 95 -5.87 22.30 -12.26
C VAL A 95 -5.55 21.11 -11.37
N VAL A 96 -6.58 20.59 -10.70
CA VAL A 96 -6.51 19.33 -9.93
C VAL A 96 -7.29 18.26 -10.69
N CYS A 97 -6.61 17.19 -11.09
CA CYS A 97 -7.21 16.06 -11.80
C CYS A 97 -7.55 14.94 -10.82
N GLY A 98 -8.85 14.72 -10.61
CA GLY A 98 -9.40 13.76 -9.65
C GLY A 98 -9.87 14.41 -8.35
N MET A 99 -10.92 13.83 -7.76
CA MET A 99 -11.59 14.33 -6.55
C MET A 99 -11.71 13.22 -5.49
N GLY A 100 -10.60 12.51 -5.26
CA GLY A 100 -10.37 11.66 -4.10
C GLY A 100 -9.77 12.46 -2.94
N PRO A 101 -9.33 11.82 -1.83
CA PRO A 101 -8.74 12.51 -0.67
C PRO A 101 -7.62 13.49 -1.03
N ALA A 102 -6.72 13.11 -1.91
CA ALA A 102 -5.64 13.97 -2.40
C ALA A 102 -6.17 15.16 -3.21
N GLY A 103 -7.20 14.94 -4.05
CA GLY A 103 -7.83 15.99 -4.84
C GLY A 103 -8.58 17.00 -3.98
N PHE A 104 -9.33 16.54 -2.98
CA PHE A 104 -9.97 17.43 -2.01
C PHE A 104 -8.94 18.32 -1.31
N ALA A 105 -7.87 17.71 -0.78
CA ALA A 105 -6.83 18.45 -0.08
C ALA A 105 -6.13 19.47 -1.01
N ALA A 106 -5.72 19.05 -2.21
CA ALA A 106 -5.03 19.91 -3.16
C ALA A 106 -5.89 21.10 -3.61
N SER A 107 -7.16 20.85 -3.91
CA SER A 107 -8.07 21.88 -4.40
C SER A 107 -8.41 22.92 -3.32
N ILE A 108 -8.70 22.47 -2.09
CA ILE A 108 -8.97 23.37 -0.97
C ILE A 108 -7.74 24.21 -0.65
N ALA A 109 -6.57 23.58 -0.51
CA ALA A 109 -5.33 24.27 -0.17
C ALA A 109 -4.91 25.28 -1.25
N SER A 110 -5.08 24.96 -2.53
CA SER A 110 -4.79 25.89 -3.64
C SER A 110 -5.74 27.08 -3.63
N ALA A 111 -7.04 26.84 -3.50
CA ALA A 111 -8.05 27.89 -3.51
C ALA A 111 -7.94 28.81 -2.28
N GLN A 112 -7.63 28.26 -1.09
CA GLN A 112 -7.38 29.04 0.14
C GLN A 112 -6.18 30.00 0.00
N GLN A 113 -5.25 29.72 -0.91
CA GLN A 113 -4.15 30.64 -1.25
C GLN A 113 -4.55 31.71 -2.30
N GLY A 114 -5.83 31.79 -2.66
CA GLY A 114 -6.33 32.76 -3.64
C GLY A 114 -6.04 32.39 -5.10
N LEU A 115 -5.64 31.14 -5.37
CA LEU A 115 -5.38 30.68 -6.73
C LEU A 115 -6.69 30.31 -7.44
N LYS A 116 -6.85 30.72 -8.69
CA LYS A 116 -7.95 30.27 -9.55
C LYS A 116 -7.77 28.77 -9.82
N THR A 117 -8.51 27.95 -9.08
CA THR A 117 -8.39 26.49 -9.07
C THR A 117 -9.57 25.82 -9.74
N VAL A 118 -9.31 24.89 -10.66
CA VAL A 118 -10.33 24.06 -11.31
C VAL A 118 -10.05 22.60 -10.94
N VAL A 119 -11.11 21.87 -10.55
CA VAL A 119 -11.09 20.44 -10.24
C VAL A 119 -11.80 19.68 -11.34
N LEU A 120 -11.12 18.73 -11.93
CA LEU A 120 -11.65 17.85 -12.99
C LEU A 120 -11.89 16.47 -12.39
N GLU A 121 -13.14 16.08 -12.24
CA GLU A 121 -13.52 14.75 -11.76
C GLU A 121 -14.16 13.93 -12.88
N LYS A 122 -13.66 12.72 -13.08
CA LYS A 122 -14.13 11.80 -14.13
C LYS A 122 -15.52 11.23 -13.80
N GLY A 123 -15.81 11.03 -12.52
CA GLY A 123 -17.07 10.51 -12.00
C GLY A 123 -18.13 11.59 -11.81
N GLN A 124 -19.30 11.16 -11.37
CA GLN A 124 -20.42 12.04 -11.03
C GLN A 124 -20.30 12.66 -9.64
N VAL A 125 -19.45 12.07 -8.79
CA VAL A 125 -19.17 12.53 -7.43
C VAL A 125 -17.71 12.24 -7.09
N GLY A 126 -17.16 12.98 -6.15
CA GLY A 126 -15.87 12.65 -5.56
C GLY A 126 -15.90 11.33 -4.79
N THR A 127 -14.75 10.87 -4.35
CA THR A 127 -14.65 9.59 -3.65
C THR A 127 -13.88 9.70 -2.34
N TYR A 128 -14.33 8.95 -1.34
CA TYR A 128 -13.59 8.75 -0.09
C TYR A 128 -13.77 7.29 0.34
N ARG A 129 -12.67 6.53 0.33
CA ARG A 129 -12.73 5.07 0.44
C ARG A 129 -13.21 4.59 1.81
N SER A 130 -12.79 5.28 2.89
CA SER A 130 -13.10 4.90 4.26
C SER A 130 -13.40 6.15 5.09
N ALA A 131 -13.90 5.96 6.29
CA ALA A 131 -14.07 7.06 7.23
C ALA A 131 -12.83 7.27 8.10
N THR A 132 -11.63 7.14 7.52
CA THR A 132 -10.36 7.26 8.26
C THR A 132 -9.35 8.13 7.55
N ILE A 133 -8.45 8.72 8.35
CA ILE A 133 -7.24 9.41 7.88
C ILE A 133 -6.06 8.98 8.74
N GLY A 134 -4.85 8.98 8.18
CA GLY A 134 -3.66 8.49 8.86
C GLY A 134 -2.70 9.58 9.32
N GLY A 135 -2.32 9.53 10.59
CA GLY A 135 -1.29 10.37 11.21
C GLY A 135 -0.61 9.65 12.37
N LEU A 136 0.32 10.31 13.06
CA LEU A 136 0.95 9.82 14.31
C LEU A 136 1.37 10.94 15.26
N THR A 137 1.53 12.17 14.76
CA THR A 137 2.00 13.31 15.58
C THR A 137 0.98 14.43 15.63
N ASP A 138 -0.17 14.23 15.03
CA ASP A 138 -1.29 15.16 15.06
C ASP A 138 -1.91 15.29 16.47
N ARG A 139 -2.83 16.26 16.63
CA ARG A 139 -3.46 16.57 17.92
C ARG A 139 -4.28 15.41 18.49
N ILE A 140 -4.84 14.56 17.64
CA ILE A 140 -5.65 13.43 18.10
C ILE A 140 -4.73 12.35 18.69
N HIS A 141 -3.63 11.97 18.01
CA HIS A 141 -2.66 11.03 18.57
C HIS A 141 -2.04 11.54 19.87
N LYS A 142 -1.69 12.81 19.93
CA LYS A 142 -1.18 13.44 21.16
C LYS A 142 -2.19 13.40 22.32
N LYS A 143 -3.49 13.61 22.03
CA LYS A 143 -4.57 13.49 23.02
C LYS A 143 -4.66 12.07 23.60
N TYR A 144 -4.42 11.05 22.80
CA TYR A 144 -4.40 9.65 23.24
C TYR A 144 -3.04 9.20 23.81
N GLY A 145 -2.07 10.09 23.92
CA GLY A 145 -0.76 9.79 24.48
C GLY A 145 0.11 8.88 23.62
N VAL A 146 -0.13 8.86 22.31
CA VAL A 146 0.68 8.05 21.38
C VAL A 146 2.08 8.65 21.28
N GLU A 147 3.09 7.86 21.64
CA GLU A 147 4.49 8.20 21.44
C GLU A 147 4.94 7.83 20.03
N PHE A 148 5.72 8.70 19.42
CA PHE A 148 6.22 8.51 18.06
C PHE A 148 7.73 8.59 17.99
N ASP A 149 8.36 7.49 17.59
CA ASP A 149 9.77 7.42 17.21
C ASP A 149 9.87 7.39 15.68
N ALA A 150 10.25 8.50 15.08
CA ALA A 150 10.33 8.67 13.63
C ALA A 150 11.31 7.68 12.98
N LYS A 151 12.44 7.41 13.64
CA LYS A 151 13.42 6.46 13.12
C LYS A 151 12.87 5.03 13.13
N GLN A 152 12.30 4.62 14.25
CA GLN A 152 11.71 3.29 14.36
C GLN A 152 10.56 3.11 13.38
N TRP A 153 9.69 4.11 13.22
CA TRP A 153 8.61 4.06 12.25
C TRP A 153 9.12 3.88 10.82
N LEU A 154 10.19 4.63 10.47
CA LEU A 154 10.79 4.52 9.13
C LEU A 154 11.38 3.12 8.89
N ASP A 155 12.09 2.58 9.86
CA ASP A 155 12.67 1.23 9.79
C ASP A 155 11.55 0.20 9.63
N ASP A 156 10.46 0.30 10.41
CA ASP A 156 9.30 -0.58 10.34
C ASP A 156 8.57 -0.46 8.99
N ALA A 157 8.39 0.76 8.47
CA ALA A 157 7.76 1.00 7.17
C ALA A 157 8.57 0.40 6.02
N MET A 158 9.90 0.51 6.06
CA MET A 158 10.79 -0.10 5.08
C MET A 158 10.73 -1.63 5.13
N VAL A 159 10.70 -2.23 6.32
CA VAL A 159 10.54 -3.68 6.48
C VAL A 159 9.17 -4.14 6.01
N ASN A 160 8.09 -3.45 6.41
CA ASN A 160 6.73 -3.80 6.00
C ASN A 160 6.51 -3.70 4.49
N SER A 161 7.16 -2.76 3.83
CA SER A 161 7.15 -2.65 2.36
C SER A 161 8.13 -3.62 1.69
N MET A 162 8.81 -4.49 2.47
CA MET A 162 9.87 -5.39 1.97
C MET A 162 10.94 -4.64 1.17
N PHE A 163 11.26 -3.43 1.59
CA PHE A 163 12.22 -2.51 0.97
C PHE A 163 11.87 -2.06 -0.46
N TYR A 164 10.62 -2.26 -0.90
CA TYR A 164 10.11 -1.67 -2.14
C TYR A 164 9.67 -0.21 -1.96
N GLY A 165 9.43 0.22 -0.73
CA GLY A 165 9.01 1.59 -0.42
C GLY A 165 10.11 2.62 -0.70
N ASN A 166 9.72 3.80 -1.17
CA ASN A 166 10.63 4.92 -1.34
C ASN A 166 10.84 5.65 -0.02
N GLN A 167 12.00 5.47 0.59
CA GLN A 167 12.34 6.07 1.88
C GLN A 167 12.16 7.61 1.91
N ALA A 168 12.45 8.30 0.81
CA ALA A 168 12.32 9.76 0.75
C ALA A 168 10.84 10.20 0.86
N ILE A 169 9.91 9.41 0.32
CA ILE A 169 8.46 9.66 0.45
C ILE A 169 8.02 9.44 1.91
N TYR A 170 8.47 8.36 2.54
CA TYR A 170 8.19 8.11 3.96
C TYR A 170 8.74 9.22 4.85
N GLN A 171 9.98 9.67 4.60
CA GLN A 171 10.56 10.78 5.34
C GLN A 171 9.75 12.06 5.15
N ARG A 172 9.30 12.35 3.92
CA ARG A 172 8.45 13.52 3.65
C ARG A 172 7.14 13.45 4.43
N TRP A 173 6.52 12.27 4.51
CA TRP A 173 5.33 12.07 5.33
C TRP A 173 5.62 12.33 6.82
N ILE A 174 6.72 11.79 7.37
CA ILE A 174 7.14 12.04 8.76
C ILE A 174 7.23 13.54 9.02
N ASP A 175 7.88 14.27 8.13
CA ASP A 175 8.18 15.70 8.31
C ASP A 175 6.93 16.60 8.22
N THR A 176 5.87 16.16 7.55
CA THR A 176 4.75 17.04 7.20
C THR A 176 3.39 16.58 7.73
N GLN A 177 3.27 15.35 8.24
CA GLN A 177 1.99 14.76 8.61
C GLN A 177 1.24 15.56 9.69
N GLU A 178 1.95 16.11 10.69
CA GLU A 178 1.32 16.83 11.78
C GLU A 178 0.53 18.05 11.28
N GLU A 179 1.19 18.87 10.48
CA GLU A 179 0.57 20.06 9.90
C GLU A 179 -0.57 19.68 8.96
N ALA A 180 -0.31 18.74 8.05
CA ALA A 180 -1.28 18.33 7.03
C ALA A 180 -2.53 17.69 7.65
N ILE A 181 -2.37 16.79 8.62
CA ILE A 181 -3.49 16.10 9.26
C ILE A 181 -4.29 17.07 10.13
N ASN A 182 -3.64 17.91 10.94
CA ASN A 182 -4.35 18.90 11.75
C ASN A 182 -5.18 19.85 10.89
N TRP A 183 -4.60 20.36 9.79
CA TRP A 183 -5.31 21.18 8.83
C TRP A 183 -6.51 20.44 8.21
N PHE A 184 -6.33 19.18 7.83
CA PHE A 184 -7.38 18.37 7.22
C PHE A 184 -8.53 18.09 8.20
N LEU A 185 -8.23 17.81 9.47
CA LEU A 185 -9.23 17.61 10.52
C LEU A 185 -10.06 18.89 10.76
N ASP A 186 -9.45 20.07 10.66
CA ASP A 186 -10.14 21.35 10.81
C ASP A 186 -11.22 21.57 9.74
N LEU A 187 -11.09 20.97 8.56
CA LEU A 187 -12.08 21.07 7.48
C LEU A 187 -13.44 20.49 7.88
N PHE A 188 -13.46 19.52 8.79
CA PHE A 188 -14.71 18.90 9.24
C PHE A 188 -15.50 19.80 10.20
N GLY A 189 -14.86 20.75 10.89
CA GLY A 189 -15.51 21.61 11.88
C GLY A 189 -16.09 20.85 13.06
N LEU A 190 -15.57 19.66 13.35
CA LEU A 190 -15.99 18.80 14.45
C LEU A 190 -15.07 18.96 15.65
N PRO A 191 -15.59 18.80 16.89
CA PRO A 191 -14.75 18.78 18.09
C PRO A 191 -13.78 17.60 18.10
N ASP A 192 -12.60 17.79 18.70
CA ASP A 192 -11.55 16.76 18.77
C ASP A 192 -11.98 15.49 19.52
N GLU A 193 -12.97 15.58 20.39
CA GLU A 193 -13.55 14.44 21.12
C GLU A 193 -14.35 13.50 20.26
N ASP A 194 -14.80 13.92 19.10
CA ASP A 194 -15.57 13.10 18.17
C ASP A 194 -14.65 12.22 17.31
N PHE A 195 -13.43 12.66 17.10
CA PHE A 195 -12.42 11.83 16.42
C PHE A 195 -11.86 10.78 17.36
N LYS A 196 -11.82 9.54 16.90
CA LYS A 196 -11.31 8.40 17.67
C LYS A 196 -10.13 7.78 16.93
N LEU A 197 -9.14 7.32 17.67
CA LEU A 197 -8.21 6.37 17.08
C LEU A 197 -8.94 5.05 16.87
N THR A 198 -8.66 4.39 15.77
CA THR A 198 -9.23 3.06 15.46
C THR A 198 -8.92 2.09 16.62
N PHE A 199 -7.77 2.30 17.27
CA PHE A 199 -7.31 1.55 18.43
C PHE A 199 -6.85 2.53 19.49
N ALA A 200 -7.74 2.90 20.43
CA ALA A 200 -7.36 3.79 21.51
C ALA A 200 -6.37 3.09 22.45
N ALA A 201 -5.29 3.79 22.78
CA ALA A 201 -4.44 3.38 23.89
C ALA A 201 -5.31 3.33 25.15
N GLY A 202 -5.38 2.20 25.81
CA GLY A 202 -6.23 1.99 26.99
C GLY A 202 -7.34 0.97 26.77
N ASP A 203 -7.87 0.82 25.56
CA ASP A 203 -8.76 -0.30 25.23
C ASP A 203 -7.98 -1.61 25.09
N PHE A 204 -6.66 -1.52 24.90
CA PHE A 204 -5.76 -2.66 24.72
C PHE A 204 -4.39 -2.38 25.35
N PRO A 205 -4.30 -2.30 26.69
CA PRO A 205 -3.06 -1.91 27.38
C PRO A 205 -1.86 -2.81 27.12
N ASP A 206 -2.09 -4.07 26.76
CA ASP A 206 -1.04 -5.07 26.62
C ASP A 206 -0.56 -5.27 25.18
N PHE A 207 -1.15 -4.57 24.21
CA PHE A 207 -0.89 -4.80 22.78
C PHE A 207 0.15 -3.88 22.16
N TYR A 208 0.51 -2.80 22.84
CA TYR A 208 1.59 -1.91 22.43
C TYR A 208 2.96 -2.27 23.02
N GLU A 209 3.01 -3.33 23.81
CA GLU A 209 4.30 -3.99 24.00
C GLU A 209 4.84 -4.30 22.60
N PRO A 210 6.02 -3.80 22.23
CA PRO A 210 6.62 -4.17 20.96
C PRO A 210 6.59 -5.69 20.91
N TYR A 211 5.95 -6.25 19.88
CA TYR A 211 6.19 -7.65 19.55
C TYR A 211 7.64 -7.92 19.85
N ASP A 212 7.86 -8.93 20.67
CA ASP A 212 9.18 -9.36 21.11
C ASP A 212 10.24 -8.90 20.09
N THR A 213 11.38 -8.42 20.57
CA THR A 213 12.50 -7.90 19.77
C THR A 213 12.89 -8.77 18.57
N THR A 214 12.25 -9.92 18.39
CA THR A 214 12.34 -10.83 17.25
C THR A 214 11.35 -10.49 16.12
N SER A 215 10.36 -9.61 16.31
CA SER A 215 9.48 -9.22 15.22
C SER A 215 10.21 -8.29 14.25
N LEU A 216 10.05 -8.56 12.94
CA LEU A 216 10.71 -7.80 11.89
C LEU A 216 10.25 -6.34 11.84
N SER A 217 9.02 -6.05 12.28
CA SER A 217 8.46 -4.71 12.32
C SER A 217 7.33 -4.58 13.33
N ARG A 218 7.04 -3.35 13.72
CA ARG A 218 5.92 -3.01 14.63
C ARG A 218 4.70 -2.57 13.82
N SER A 219 3.52 -2.77 14.40
CA SER A 219 2.31 -2.12 13.93
C SER A 219 2.15 -0.78 14.63
N TRP A 220 1.86 0.27 13.84
CA TRP A 220 1.64 1.62 14.33
C TRP A 220 0.17 1.99 14.11
N ASN A 221 -0.47 2.50 15.16
CA ASN A 221 -1.84 2.98 15.05
C ASN A 221 -1.86 4.35 14.39
N THR A 222 -1.97 4.37 13.08
CA THR A 222 -2.03 5.61 12.29
C THR A 222 -3.44 6.10 12.02
N SER A 223 -4.47 5.31 12.30
CA SER A 223 -5.84 5.56 11.81
C SER A 223 -6.67 6.37 12.78
N ILE A 224 -7.08 7.55 12.36
CA ILE A 224 -8.07 8.39 13.01
C ILE A 224 -9.43 8.14 12.34
N ASN A 225 -10.42 7.71 13.08
CA ASN A 225 -11.80 7.60 12.61
C ASN A 225 -12.45 8.97 12.53
N ILE A 226 -13.01 9.29 11.38
CA ILE A 226 -13.86 10.44 11.13
C ILE A 226 -15.29 10.00 11.46
N PRO A 227 -16.02 10.71 12.34
CA PRO A 227 -17.35 10.28 12.80
C PRO A 227 -18.46 10.59 11.78
N LEU A 228 -18.20 10.35 10.51
CA LEU A 228 -19.09 10.56 9.37
C LEU A 228 -19.02 9.35 8.45
N ALA A 229 -20.12 9.04 7.77
CA ALA A 229 -20.10 8.05 6.72
C ALA A 229 -19.29 8.55 5.50
N PRO A 230 -18.67 7.67 4.69
CA PRO A 230 -17.88 8.09 3.52
C PRO A 230 -18.61 9.03 2.57
N ALA A 231 -19.91 8.83 2.36
CA ALA A 231 -20.74 9.71 1.53
C ALA A 231 -20.88 11.12 2.12
N GLU A 232 -21.08 11.23 3.44
CA GLU A 232 -21.16 12.52 4.16
C GLU A 232 -19.82 13.25 4.12
N ILE A 233 -18.69 12.52 4.22
CA ILE A 233 -17.35 13.08 4.04
C ILE A 233 -17.20 13.70 2.65
N VAL A 234 -17.61 12.97 1.61
CA VAL A 234 -17.54 13.46 0.23
C VAL A 234 -18.38 14.72 0.04
N GLU A 235 -19.61 14.74 0.55
CA GLU A 235 -20.51 15.90 0.48
C GLU A 235 -19.90 17.12 1.19
N LEU A 236 -19.42 16.93 2.41
CA LEU A 236 -18.79 17.99 3.20
C LEU A 236 -17.55 18.54 2.51
N LEU A 237 -16.63 17.68 2.10
CA LEU A 237 -15.40 18.11 1.44
C LEU A 237 -15.67 18.76 0.08
N THR A 238 -16.69 18.31 -0.67
CA THR A 238 -17.14 18.97 -1.90
C THR A 238 -17.63 20.40 -1.61
N SER A 239 -18.38 20.59 -0.53
CA SER A 239 -18.78 21.93 -0.11
C SER A 239 -17.58 22.79 0.26
N LYS A 240 -16.58 22.23 0.98
CA LYS A 240 -15.36 22.95 1.34
C LYS A 240 -14.53 23.37 0.13
N VAL A 241 -14.45 22.54 -0.91
CA VAL A 241 -13.80 22.91 -2.18
C VAL A 241 -14.46 24.14 -2.79
N LYS A 242 -15.82 24.15 -2.85
CA LYS A 242 -16.60 25.28 -3.39
C LYS A 242 -16.52 26.53 -2.52
N GLU A 243 -16.63 26.37 -1.20
CA GLU A 243 -16.47 27.45 -0.23
C GLU A 243 -15.11 28.14 -0.32
N ALA A 244 -14.05 27.37 -0.59
CA ALA A 244 -12.70 27.90 -0.84
C ALA A 244 -12.58 28.66 -2.16
N GLY A 245 -13.56 28.57 -3.06
CA GLY A 245 -13.59 29.25 -4.34
C GLY A 245 -13.08 28.46 -5.54
N ALA A 246 -12.84 27.14 -5.39
CA ALA A 246 -12.50 26.30 -6.53
C ALA A 246 -13.72 25.94 -7.36
N GLU A 247 -13.57 25.90 -8.68
CA GLU A 247 -14.57 25.37 -9.61
C GLU A 247 -14.47 23.86 -9.70
N VAL A 248 -15.61 23.17 -9.58
CA VAL A 248 -15.68 21.70 -9.63
C VAL A 248 -16.47 21.27 -10.87
N LEU A 249 -15.81 20.48 -11.74
CA LEU A 249 -16.37 19.94 -12.96
C LEU A 249 -16.42 18.41 -12.86
N MET A 250 -17.64 17.90 -12.66
CA MET A 250 -17.92 16.47 -12.68
C MET A 250 -18.05 15.95 -14.09
N GLU A 251 -17.92 14.63 -14.28
CA GLU A 251 -17.99 13.96 -15.59
C GLU A 251 -17.06 14.60 -16.63
N THR A 252 -15.93 15.15 -16.14
CA THR A 252 -14.96 15.90 -16.93
C THR A 252 -13.57 15.27 -16.76
N PRO A 253 -13.32 14.10 -17.39
CA PRO A 253 -12.04 13.41 -17.27
C PRO A 253 -10.90 14.22 -17.91
N ALA A 254 -9.77 14.31 -17.21
CA ALA A 254 -8.51 14.74 -17.78
C ALA A 254 -8.00 13.67 -18.75
N CYS A 255 -7.58 14.08 -19.96
CA CYS A 255 -7.21 13.19 -21.06
C CYS A 255 -5.73 13.29 -21.47
N GLN A 256 -5.15 14.48 -21.47
CA GLN A 256 -3.75 14.71 -21.82
C GLN A 256 -3.16 15.87 -21.04
N LEU A 257 -1.88 15.74 -20.65
CA LEU A 257 -1.09 16.88 -20.17
C LEU A 257 -0.51 17.67 -21.34
N ILE A 258 -0.43 18.98 -21.19
CA ILE A 258 0.19 19.87 -22.15
C ILE A 258 1.59 20.23 -21.65
N LYS A 259 2.60 19.95 -22.47
CA LYS A 259 4.00 20.25 -22.15
C LYS A 259 4.59 21.19 -23.22
N GLU A 260 5.13 22.32 -22.78
CA GLU A 260 5.81 23.29 -23.62
C GLU A 260 7.16 23.64 -22.99
N ASP A 261 8.22 23.68 -23.76
CA ASP A 261 9.59 23.98 -23.31
C ASP A 261 10.04 23.21 -22.08
N GLY A 262 9.64 21.91 -22.00
CA GLY A 262 9.99 21.01 -20.89
C GLY A 262 9.13 21.17 -19.64
N LYS A 263 8.17 22.10 -19.61
CA LYS A 263 7.27 22.35 -18.47
C LYS A 263 5.85 21.92 -18.78
N VAL A 264 5.15 21.41 -17.77
CA VAL A 264 3.71 21.19 -17.87
C VAL A 264 3.01 22.53 -17.71
N VAL A 265 2.31 22.93 -18.78
CA VAL A 265 1.60 24.22 -18.87
C VAL A 265 0.08 24.07 -18.82
N GLY A 266 -0.45 22.84 -18.77
CA GLY A 266 -1.88 22.64 -18.72
C GLY A 266 -2.31 21.20 -18.91
N VAL A 267 -3.61 21.04 -19.11
CA VAL A 267 -4.28 19.76 -19.32
C VAL A 267 -5.43 19.91 -20.31
N ILE A 268 -5.68 18.89 -21.11
CA ILE A 268 -6.89 18.78 -21.94
C ILE A 268 -7.85 17.79 -21.23
N ALA A 269 -9.08 18.24 -21.06
CA ALA A 269 -10.15 17.43 -20.51
C ALA A 269 -11.30 17.27 -21.51
N LYS A 270 -12.07 16.20 -21.38
CA LYS A 270 -13.24 15.96 -22.22
C LYS A 270 -14.50 16.39 -21.48
N THR A 271 -15.35 17.12 -22.19
CA THR A 271 -16.70 17.49 -21.72
C THR A 271 -17.75 16.91 -22.67
N ALA A 272 -19.02 17.14 -22.39
CA ALA A 272 -20.12 16.74 -23.28
C ALA A 272 -20.06 17.46 -24.64
N GLU A 273 -19.53 18.70 -24.67
CA GLU A 273 -19.43 19.53 -25.89
C GLU A 273 -18.17 19.27 -26.71
N GLY A 274 -17.16 18.61 -26.16
CA GLY A 274 -15.88 18.37 -26.80
C GLY A 274 -14.69 18.51 -25.85
N TYR A 275 -13.51 18.75 -26.38
CA TYR A 275 -12.32 18.91 -25.55
C TYR A 275 -12.13 20.37 -25.11
N VAL A 276 -11.77 20.55 -23.84
CA VAL A 276 -11.44 21.86 -23.27
C VAL A 276 -9.96 21.86 -22.86
N LYS A 277 -9.25 22.89 -23.25
CA LYS A 277 -7.84 23.11 -22.90
C LYS A 277 -7.78 24.05 -21.69
N TYR A 278 -7.19 23.59 -20.58
CA TYR A 278 -6.90 24.41 -19.40
C TYR A 278 -5.42 24.75 -19.38
N LEU A 279 -5.09 26.02 -19.53
CA LEU A 279 -3.71 26.51 -19.40
C LEU A 279 -3.47 26.98 -17.96
N CYS A 280 -2.43 26.50 -17.34
CA CYS A 280 -2.15 26.64 -15.91
C CYS A 280 -0.95 27.57 -15.66
N ALA A 281 -1.16 28.67 -14.96
CA ALA A 281 -0.08 29.59 -14.60
C ALA A 281 0.90 28.99 -13.55
N LYS A 282 0.41 28.07 -12.71
CA LYS A 282 1.19 27.44 -11.61
C LYS A 282 1.46 25.97 -11.85
N GLY A 283 0.47 25.20 -12.33
CA GLY A 283 0.67 23.79 -12.62
C GLY A 283 -0.57 22.92 -12.54
N VAL A 284 -0.35 21.63 -12.74
CA VAL A 284 -1.38 20.58 -12.67
C VAL A 284 -1.05 19.63 -11.53
N VAL A 285 -2.05 19.29 -10.72
CA VAL A 285 -1.95 18.27 -9.68
C VAL A 285 -2.64 17.01 -10.18
N LEU A 286 -1.91 15.90 -10.30
CA LEU A 286 -2.46 14.59 -10.61
C LEU A 286 -2.88 13.91 -9.31
N ALA A 287 -4.18 13.82 -9.07
CA ALA A 287 -4.81 13.16 -7.92
C ALA A 287 -5.74 12.03 -8.38
N THR A 288 -5.36 11.34 -9.46
CA THR A 288 -6.20 10.42 -10.26
C THR A 288 -6.27 9.01 -9.69
N GLY A 289 -5.66 8.74 -8.56
CA GLY A 289 -5.66 7.42 -7.93
C GLY A 289 -4.81 6.39 -8.68
N GLY A 290 -5.15 5.11 -8.49
CA GLY A 290 -4.44 3.96 -9.05
C GLY A 290 -4.99 3.47 -10.39
N TYR A 291 -4.78 2.18 -10.66
CA TYR A 291 -5.18 1.56 -11.94
C TYR A 291 -5.80 0.17 -11.77
N GLU A 292 -6.35 -0.12 -10.61
CA GLU A 292 -6.90 -1.44 -10.26
C GLU A 292 -8.09 -1.88 -11.14
N PHE A 293 -8.73 -0.95 -11.85
CA PHE A 293 -9.81 -1.26 -12.81
C PHE A 293 -9.36 -1.24 -14.28
N ASN A 294 -8.04 -1.30 -14.52
CA ASN A 294 -7.47 -1.39 -15.86
C ASN A 294 -6.70 -2.72 -16.01
N PRO A 295 -7.31 -3.77 -16.60
CA PRO A 295 -6.65 -5.07 -16.76
C PRO A 295 -5.35 -5.00 -17.57
N THR A 296 -5.28 -4.11 -18.55
CA THR A 296 -4.08 -3.93 -19.37
C THR A 296 -2.93 -3.36 -18.54
N LYS A 297 -3.22 -2.33 -17.73
CA LYS A 297 -2.20 -1.72 -16.85
C LYS A 297 -1.76 -2.70 -15.75
N LEU A 298 -2.68 -3.50 -15.20
CA LEU A 298 -2.34 -4.54 -14.24
C LEU A 298 -1.37 -5.56 -14.84
N LYS A 299 -1.59 -6.01 -16.08
CA LYS A 299 -0.67 -6.92 -16.78
C LYS A 299 0.70 -6.30 -17.02
N GLU A 300 0.75 -5.01 -17.35
CA GLU A 300 1.99 -4.28 -17.56
C GLU A 300 2.80 -4.13 -16.27
N CYS A 301 2.13 -3.77 -15.17
CA CYS A 301 2.80 -3.27 -13.98
C CYS A 301 2.93 -4.28 -12.84
N CYS A 302 2.09 -5.33 -12.78
CA CYS A 302 2.05 -6.25 -11.65
C CYS A 302 2.81 -7.56 -11.94
N ARG A 303 3.21 -8.24 -10.87
CA ARG A 303 3.81 -9.58 -11.02
C ARG A 303 2.76 -10.54 -11.58
N PRO A 304 3.14 -11.48 -12.47
CA PRO A 304 2.19 -12.43 -13.04
C PRO A 304 1.35 -13.18 -12.01
N ARG A 305 1.93 -13.56 -10.87
CA ARG A 305 1.20 -14.24 -9.80
C ARG A 305 0.11 -13.38 -9.15
N ASP A 306 0.30 -12.06 -9.14
CA ASP A 306 -0.66 -11.14 -8.57
C ASP A 306 -1.92 -11.02 -9.42
N LEU A 307 -1.82 -11.29 -10.72
CA LEU A 307 -2.95 -11.30 -11.65
C LEU A 307 -3.98 -12.40 -11.33
N ALA A 308 -3.56 -13.47 -10.65
CA ALA A 308 -4.46 -14.56 -10.23
C ALA A 308 -5.38 -14.16 -9.06
N LEU A 309 -5.08 -13.06 -8.37
CA LEU A 309 -5.87 -12.58 -7.26
C LEU A 309 -7.16 -11.91 -7.74
N ASN A 310 -8.15 -11.89 -6.87
CA ASN A 310 -9.31 -11.04 -7.10
C ASN A 310 -8.88 -9.58 -6.88
N HIS A 311 -8.84 -8.81 -7.96
CA HIS A 311 -8.61 -7.37 -7.90
C HIS A 311 -9.91 -6.71 -7.43
N TRP A 312 -10.18 -6.90 -6.13
CA TRP A 312 -11.36 -6.34 -5.49
C TRP A 312 -10.90 -5.18 -4.62
N MET A 313 -11.38 -4.02 -4.97
CA MET A 313 -11.09 -2.82 -4.21
C MET A 313 -12.39 -2.11 -3.88
N ASN A 314 -12.42 -1.48 -2.73
CA ASN A 314 -13.44 -0.50 -2.37
C ASN A 314 -13.26 0.80 -3.18
N GLY A 315 -12.63 0.72 -4.34
CA GLY A 315 -12.41 1.82 -5.25
C GLY A 315 -13.59 2.01 -6.20
N THR A 316 -13.56 3.11 -6.90
CA THR A 316 -14.48 3.36 -8.01
C THR A 316 -13.88 2.82 -9.30
N ALA A 317 -14.71 2.39 -10.25
CA ALA A 317 -14.26 1.97 -11.57
C ALA A 317 -13.54 3.10 -12.36
N SER A 318 -13.37 4.26 -11.74
CA SER A 318 -12.61 5.39 -12.29
C SER A 318 -11.09 5.25 -12.16
N ASN A 319 -10.58 4.34 -11.30
CA ASN A 319 -9.14 4.11 -11.13
C ASN A 319 -8.56 3.28 -12.27
N THR A 320 -8.25 3.92 -13.39
CA THR A 320 -7.80 3.28 -14.63
C THR A 320 -6.37 3.66 -15.04
N GLY A 321 -5.64 4.39 -14.18
CA GLY A 321 -4.25 4.77 -14.44
C GLY A 321 -4.07 5.94 -15.41
N ASP A 322 -5.11 6.74 -15.64
CA ASP A 322 -5.04 7.85 -16.60
C ASP A 322 -3.91 8.83 -16.27
N GLY A 323 -3.72 9.16 -14.97
CA GLY A 323 -2.63 10.05 -14.55
C GLY A 323 -1.24 9.46 -14.77
N HIS A 324 -1.07 8.15 -14.60
CA HIS A 324 0.17 7.46 -14.92
C HIS A 324 0.48 7.56 -16.41
N GLU A 325 -0.49 7.26 -17.26
CA GLU A 325 -0.30 7.31 -18.72
C GLU A 325 -0.07 8.75 -19.22
N MET A 326 -0.81 9.73 -18.71
CA MET A 326 -0.58 11.12 -19.01
C MET A 326 0.84 11.58 -18.62
N GLY A 327 1.32 11.16 -17.46
CA GLY A 327 2.68 11.45 -17.00
C GLY A 327 3.74 10.80 -17.89
N LYS A 328 3.60 9.51 -18.19
CA LYS A 328 4.51 8.78 -19.09
C LYS A 328 4.57 9.42 -20.48
N ALA A 329 3.43 9.83 -21.04
CA ALA A 329 3.35 10.42 -22.36
C ALA A 329 4.18 11.70 -22.51
N ILE A 330 4.38 12.44 -21.42
CA ILE A 330 5.20 13.65 -21.42
C ILE A 330 6.63 13.45 -20.87
N GLY A 331 7.01 12.18 -20.57
CA GLY A 331 8.34 11.80 -20.12
C GLY A 331 8.54 11.84 -18.61
N ALA A 332 7.49 11.73 -17.80
CA ALA A 332 7.63 11.47 -16.38
C ALA A 332 8.18 10.05 -16.14
N ILE A 333 8.92 9.90 -15.04
CA ILE A 333 9.46 8.61 -14.59
C ILE A 333 8.40 7.95 -13.71
N GLU A 334 8.06 6.73 -14.02
CA GLU A 334 7.26 5.86 -13.18
C GLU A 334 8.19 4.93 -12.38
N ASP A 335 7.76 4.47 -11.20
CA ASP A 335 8.53 3.51 -10.41
C ASP A 335 8.81 2.23 -11.21
N GLU A 336 9.89 1.54 -10.85
CA GLU A 336 10.29 0.29 -11.51
C GLU A 336 9.24 -0.81 -11.30
N TYR A 337 9.01 -1.58 -12.36
CA TYR A 337 8.15 -2.76 -12.30
C TYR A 337 8.87 -3.97 -11.67
N PRO A 338 8.15 -4.90 -11.02
CA PRO A 338 6.70 -4.91 -10.80
C PRO A 338 6.29 -4.03 -9.63
N HIS A 339 5.18 -3.31 -9.77
CA HIS A 339 4.59 -2.60 -8.66
C HIS A 339 4.02 -3.58 -7.62
N PRO A 340 4.20 -3.33 -6.32
CA PRO A 340 3.62 -4.15 -5.28
C PRO A 340 2.12 -3.93 -5.23
N LEU A 341 1.36 -5.01 -5.04
CA LEU A 341 -0.05 -4.92 -4.68
C LEU A 341 -0.21 -4.77 -3.18
N MET A 342 -1.23 -4.04 -2.76
CA MET A 342 -1.76 -4.18 -1.42
C MET A 342 -2.53 -5.50 -1.37
N LEU A 343 -1.96 -6.49 -0.69
CA LEU A 343 -2.58 -7.78 -0.53
C LEU A 343 -3.35 -7.80 0.79
N ASP A 344 -4.63 -8.16 0.71
CA ASP A 344 -5.43 -8.45 1.89
C ASP A 344 -5.38 -9.96 2.13
N PRO A 345 -4.69 -10.44 3.18
CA PRO A 345 -4.68 -11.85 3.52
C PRO A 345 -6.01 -12.34 4.10
N ALA A 346 -7.05 -11.53 4.02
CA ALA A 346 -8.41 -11.76 4.46
C ALA A 346 -8.58 -12.01 5.96
N GLN A 347 -7.55 -12.43 6.69
CA GLN A 347 -7.63 -12.66 8.12
C GLN A 347 -6.24 -12.62 8.77
N LEU A 348 -6.02 -11.66 9.63
CA LEU A 348 -4.78 -11.52 10.42
C LEU A 348 -4.82 -12.31 11.74
N MET A 349 -5.79 -13.22 11.90
CA MET A 349 -5.90 -14.00 13.12
C MET A 349 -4.74 -14.99 13.24
N PRO A 350 -4.16 -15.15 14.43
CA PRO A 350 -3.01 -16.03 14.67
C PRO A 350 -3.41 -17.50 14.72
N TYR A 351 -4.20 -17.96 13.75
CA TYR A 351 -4.58 -19.37 13.63
C TYR A 351 -3.49 -20.17 12.93
N LEU A 352 -3.41 -21.45 13.27
CA LEU A 352 -2.59 -22.40 12.53
C LEU A 352 -3.00 -22.37 11.05
N ARG A 353 -2.04 -22.12 10.19
CA ARG A 353 -2.26 -22.11 8.74
C ARG A 353 -1.56 -23.31 8.12
N VAL A 354 -2.33 -24.07 7.35
CA VAL A 354 -1.80 -25.20 6.58
C VAL A 354 -2.08 -25.03 5.11
N ASN A 355 -1.13 -25.46 4.29
CA ASN A 355 -1.27 -25.45 2.83
C ASN A 355 -2.05 -26.68 2.32
N LYS A 356 -2.21 -26.79 1.01
CA LYS A 356 -2.89 -27.92 0.34
C LYS A 356 -2.32 -29.30 0.69
N LEU A 357 -1.10 -29.37 1.20
CA LEU A 357 -0.44 -30.61 1.61
C LEU A 357 -0.57 -30.86 3.13
N GLY A 358 -1.38 -30.09 3.82
CA GLY A 358 -1.53 -30.17 5.28
C GLY A 358 -0.32 -29.71 6.07
N LYS A 359 0.60 -28.95 5.45
CA LYS A 359 1.83 -28.49 6.09
C LYS A 359 1.71 -27.03 6.53
N ARG A 360 2.08 -26.74 7.79
CA ARG A 360 2.32 -25.37 8.26
C ARG A 360 3.43 -24.73 7.41
N PHE A 361 3.26 -23.49 7.00
CA PHE A 361 4.15 -22.84 6.05
C PHE A 361 4.64 -21.46 6.49
N THR A 362 4.10 -20.89 7.53
CA THR A 362 4.45 -19.56 8.05
C THR A 362 4.16 -19.47 9.53
N PRO A 363 4.83 -18.61 10.30
CA PRO A 363 4.41 -18.21 11.63
C PRO A 363 3.03 -17.55 11.60
N GLU A 364 2.25 -17.74 12.65
CA GLU A 364 0.90 -17.17 12.74
C GLU A 364 0.91 -15.64 12.89
N TYR A 365 1.98 -15.08 13.42
CA TYR A 365 2.22 -13.65 13.64
C TYR A 365 3.06 -12.98 12.55
N GLU A 366 3.04 -13.49 11.34
CA GLU A 366 3.76 -12.88 10.23
C GLU A 366 3.20 -11.49 9.92
N PRO A 367 4.04 -10.47 9.68
CA PRO A 367 3.59 -9.17 9.22
C PRO A 367 2.69 -9.27 7.98
N TYR A 368 1.72 -8.39 7.88
CA TYR A 368 0.65 -8.41 6.89
C TYR A 368 1.10 -8.76 5.45
N ASN A 369 2.03 -7.98 4.91
CA ASN A 369 2.48 -8.18 3.53
C ASN A 369 3.30 -9.46 3.35
N HIS A 370 4.06 -9.83 4.36
CA HIS A 370 4.83 -11.08 4.40
C HIS A 370 3.90 -12.29 4.41
N LEU A 371 2.85 -12.23 5.24
CA LEU A 371 1.83 -13.27 5.30
C LEU A 371 1.14 -13.45 3.95
N ALA A 372 0.73 -12.37 3.30
CA ALA A 372 0.10 -12.42 2.00
C ALA A 372 1.00 -13.09 0.95
N LEU A 373 2.29 -12.76 0.94
CA LEU A 373 3.26 -13.43 0.07
C LEU A 373 3.48 -14.89 0.42
N ALA A 374 3.55 -15.22 1.72
CA ALA A 374 3.68 -16.60 2.17
C ALA A 374 2.49 -17.44 1.67
N MET A 375 1.27 -16.91 1.76
CA MET A 375 0.04 -17.55 1.25
C MET A 375 0.08 -17.73 -0.26
N GLN A 376 0.46 -16.69 -1.02
CA GLN A 376 0.59 -16.78 -2.48
C GLN A 376 1.60 -17.83 -2.95
N ASN A 377 2.64 -18.06 -2.15
CA ASN A 377 3.70 -19.02 -2.48
C ASN A 377 3.31 -20.49 -2.18
N GLN A 378 2.10 -20.74 -1.66
CA GLN A 378 1.67 -22.11 -1.41
C GLN A 378 1.11 -22.78 -2.65
N PRO A 379 1.13 -24.11 -2.75
CA PRO A 379 0.58 -24.85 -3.88
C PRO A 379 -0.87 -24.43 -4.18
N GLY A 380 -1.10 -23.85 -5.36
CA GLY A 380 -2.38 -23.33 -5.79
C GLY A 380 -2.83 -22.05 -5.08
N ALA A 381 -1.95 -21.39 -4.30
CA ALA A 381 -2.29 -20.27 -3.42
C ALA A 381 -3.46 -20.58 -2.47
N ILE A 382 -3.59 -21.85 -2.07
CA ILE A 382 -4.64 -22.34 -1.18
C ILE A 382 -4.06 -22.58 0.19
N ASN A 383 -4.76 -22.09 1.21
CA ASN A 383 -4.47 -22.38 2.59
C ASN A 383 -5.78 -22.51 3.40
N TRP A 384 -5.69 -23.17 4.54
CA TRP A 384 -6.77 -23.33 5.49
C TRP A 384 -6.32 -22.81 6.85
N TYR A 385 -7.26 -22.20 7.55
CA TYR A 385 -7.13 -21.95 8.98
C TYR A 385 -7.64 -23.14 9.74
N ILE A 386 -6.89 -23.55 10.74
CA ILE A 386 -7.33 -24.60 11.68
C ILE A 386 -7.56 -23.93 13.03
N THR A 387 -8.77 -24.03 13.52
CA THR A 387 -9.19 -23.59 14.85
C THR A 387 -9.83 -24.76 15.59
N ASP A 388 -9.98 -24.63 16.88
CA ASP A 388 -10.75 -25.60 17.67
C ASP A 388 -12.27 -25.40 17.49
N GLY A 389 -13.06 -26.24 18.12
CA GLY A 389 -14.52 -26.19 18.04
C GLY A 389 -15.14 -24.93 18.70
N ASP A 390 -14.37 -24.20 19.51
CA ASP A 390 -14.77 -22.92 20.11
C ASP A 390 -14.13 -21.74 19.37
N ALA A 391 -14.38 -21.65 18.08
CA ALA A 391 -13.83 -20.58 17.25
C ALA A 391 -14.20 -19.18 17.77
N ALA A 392 -15.40 -19.00 18.33
CA ALA A 392 -15.83 -17.74 18.93
C ALA A 392 -15.02 -17.37 20.17
N GLY A 393 -14.83 -18.32 21.09
CA GLY A 393 -14.01 -18.11 22.29
C GLY A 393 -12.52 -17.97 21.97
N ALA A 394 -12.05 -18.64 20.91
CA ALA A 394 -10.69 -18.46 20.42
C ALA A 394 -10.49 -17.02 19.85
N ILE A 395 -11.45 -16.52 19.08
CA ILE A 395 -11.45 -15.14 18.59
C ILE A 395 -11.44 -14.15 19.76
N ASP A 396 -12.23 -14.40 20.81
CA ASP A 396 -12.24 -13.56 22.02
C ASP A 396 -10.88 -13.44 22.69
N LYS A 397 -10.14 -14.53 22.76
CA LYS A 397 -8.81 -14.58 23.39
C LYS A 397 -7.70 -14.03 22.49
N MET A 398 -7.86 -14.14 21.19
CA MET A 398 -6.84 -13.81 20.20
C MET A 398 -7.15 -12.53 19.43
N TRP A 399 -8.28 -11.89 19.71
CA TRP A 399 -8.63 -10.63 19.07
C TRP A 399 -7.58 -9.59 19.35
N THR A 400 -7.01 -9.05 18.29
CA THR A 400 -6.00 -8.01 18.36
C THR A 400 -6.50 -6.73 17.71
N PRO A 401 -6.02 -5.55 18.12
CA PRO A 401 -6.33 -4.31 17.45
C PRO A 401 -6.05 -4.33 15.95
N SER A 402 -4.95 -4.97 15.53
CA SER A 402 -4.65 -5.14 14.10
C SER A 402 -5.69 -6.00 13.37
N SER A 403 -6.44 -6.83 14.05
CA SER A 403 -7.54 -7.58 13.44
C SER A 403 -8.76 -6.69 13.14
N SER A 404 -8.93 -5.59 13.86
CA SER A 404 -10.12 -4.74 13.76
C SER A 404 -10.11 -3.82 12.54
N CYS A 405 -8.98 -3.63 11.85
CA CYS A 405 -8.96 -2.88 10.60
C CYS A 405 -9.80 -3.54 9.49
N TYR A 406 -10.22 -4.78 9.68
CA TYR A 406 -11.04 -5.56 8.76
C TYR A 406 -12.49 -5.73 9.19
N GLY A 407 -12.93 -4.97 10.16
CA GLY A 407 -14.31 -4.95 10.62
C GLY A 407 -14.48 -5.37 12.09
N PRO A 408 -15.68 -5.27 12.61
CA PRO A 408 -15.98 -5.59 14.00
C PRO A 408 -15.83 -7.10 14.25
N LYS A 409 -15.50 -7.44 15.49
CA LYS A 409 -15.29 -8.81 15.97
C LYS A 409 -16.44 -9.77 15.60
N GLU A 410 -17.66 -9.27 15.62
CA GLU A 410 -18.86 -10.03 15.30
C GLU A 410 -18.87 -10.55 13.86
N VAL A 411 -18.26 -9.81 12.91
CA VAL A 411 -18.08 -10.26 11.53
C VAL A 411 -17.17 -11.49 11.46
N TRP A 412 -16.11 -11.50 12.25
CA TRP A 412 -15.15 -12.61 12.31
C TRP A 412 -15.75 -13.83 12.97
N VAL A 413 -16.47 -13.65 14.07
CA VAL A 413 -17.23 -14.73 14.72
C VAL A 413 -18.23 -15.32 13.75
N GLY A 414 -18.97 -14.48 13.03
CA GLY A 414 -19.92 -14.89 12.00
C GLY A 414 -19.26 -15.68 10.86
N ALA A 415 -18.09 -15.27 10.41
CA ALA A 415 -17.33 -15.98 9.37
C ALA A 415 -16.83 -17.35 9.86
N ALA A 416 -16.30 -17.43 11.08
CA ALA A 416 -15.79 -18.67 11.66
C ALA A 416 -16.89 -19.68 12.04
N THR A 417 -18.10 -19.20 12.31
CA THR A 417 -19.27 -20.02 12.67
C THR A 417 -20.26 -20.21 11.52
N SER A 418 -19.98 -19.67 10.34
CA SER A 418 -20.85 -19.76 9.17
C SER A 418 -21.00 -21.21 8.67
N GLU A 419 -22.07 -21.48 7.91
CA GLU A 419 -22.29 -22.76 7.25
C GLU A 419 -21.18 -23.13 6.26
N ASN A 420 -20.38 -22.13 5.83
CA ASN A 420 -19.22 -22.32 4.95
C ASN A 420 -17.95 -22.75 5.70
N ALA A 421 -17.94 -22.73 7.03
CA ALA A 421 -16.85 -23.28 7.80
C ALA A 421 -16.88 -24.81 7.66
N LEU A 422 -15.81 -25.39 7.09
CA LEU A 422 -15.66 -26.84 7.03
C LEU A 422 -15.45 -27.34 8.47
N LYS A 423 -16.45 -28.06 9.00
CA LYS A 423 -16.31 -28.77 10.26
C LYS A 423 -15.61 -30.09 9.96
N ALA A 424 -14.55 -30.39 10.70
CA ALA A 424 -14.04 -31.75 10.74
C ALA A 424 -15.03 -32.60 11.54
N ASP A 425 -15.47 -33.71 10.98
CA ASP A 425 -16.26 -34.74 11.67
C ASP A 425 -15.40 -35.46 12.71
#